data_537e4d9937f5eed6d55a8f41f6a5abf8
#
_entry.id   537e4d9937f5eed6d55a8f41f6a5abf8
#
_cell.length_a   1.000
_cell.length_b   1.000
_cell.length_c   1.000
_cell.angle_alpha   90.00
_cell.angle_beta   90.00
_cell.angle_gamma   90.00
#
_symmetry.space_group_name_H-M   'P 1'
#
loop_
_entity.id
_entity.type
_entity.pdbx_description
1 polymer ?
#
loop_
_entity_poly.entity_id
_entity_poly.type
_entity_poly.pdbx_seq_one_letter_code
_entity_poly.pdbx_strand_id
1 'polypeptide(L)'
;MRRLIKSCLNRKLVIDVLIICSFCLISLIYFKPVLSGKKIKQSDIDQFSGMSRQIVEHRENFDEEPYWLDNAFLGMPTYQVAVSYPFDVLDKVDKIIRFLPRPADYLFVYLLSFFLLLKSMKVRSDYAFFGSIAFAFSTYLIIILGVGHNTKALAIGYAPLALAGFFKILNNRTLSGVVICSVGLGLQINANHYQMTYYFMMLMGLILIMSTLFEKGDNLKSKFVKTGAFSSSVLILSLIHISEPTRHSA
;
A
#
# COMPACT_ATOMS: atom_id res chain seq x y z
N MET A 1 39.06 -5.15 -8.35
CA MET A 1 37.70 -5.12 -8.92
C MET A 1 36.58 -5.43 -7.92
N ARG A 2 36.52 -6.60 -7.24
CA ARG A 2 35.46 -6.95 -6.24
C ARG A 2 35.34 -5.99 -5.07
N ARG A 3 36.45 -5.43 -4.53
CA ARG A 3 36.41 -4.43 -3.44
C ARG A 3 35.80 -3.09 -3.85
N LEU A 4 36.07 -2.62 -5.07
CA LEU A 4 35.51 -1.38 -5.60
C LEU A 4 33.99 -1.51 -5.86
N ILE A 5 33.57 -2.66 -6.38
CA ILE A 5 32.12 -2.95 -6.59
C ILE A 5 31.39 -3.01 -5.25
N LYS A 6 31.93 -3.67 -4.22
CA LYS A 6 31.37 -3.70 -2.87
C LYS A 6 31.30 -2.29 -2.25
N SER A 7 32.34 -1.47 -2.39
CA SER A 7 32.37 -0.10 -1.87
C SER A 7 31.32 0.79 -2.56
N CYS A 8 31.17 0.69 -3.87
CA CYS A 8 30.19 1.46 -4.63
C CYS A 8 28.75 1.03 -4.32
N LEU A 9 28.51 -0.28 -4.15
CA LEU A 9 27.21 -0.82 -3.76
C LEU A 9 26.83 -0.38 -2.34
N ASN A 10 27.79 -0.42 -1.41
CA ASN A 10 27.59 0.03 -0.04
C ASN A 10 27.25 1.52 0.03
N ARG A 11 27.93 2.37 -0.77
CA ARG A 11 27.65 3.80 -0.85
C ARG A 11 26.23 4.10 -1.37
N LYS A 12 25.78 3.38 -2.41
CA LYS A 12 24.42 3.55 -2.93
C LYS A 12 23.36 3.16 -1.90
N LEU A 13 23.57 2.06 -1.21
CA LEU A 13 22.67 1.60 -0.15
C LEU A 13 22.59 2.63 1.00
N VAL A 14 23.74 3.17 1.43
CA VAL A 14 23.79 4.21 2.46
C VAL A 14 22.99 5.44 2.04
N ILE A 15 23.14 5.89 0.79
CA ILE A 15 22.38 7.04 0.25
C ILE A 15 20.87 6.74 0.30
N ASP A 16 20.45 5.56 -0.17
CA ASP A 16 19.02 5.20 -0.20
C ASP A 16 18.44 5.12 1.26
N VAL A 17 19.20 4.61 2.22
CA VAL A 17 18.82 4.61 3.64
C VAL A 17 18.70 6.02 4.21
N LEU A 18 19.67 6.91 3.91
CA LEU A 18 19.60 8.30 4.35
C LEU A 18 18.39 9.03 3.77
N ILE A 19 18.03 8.75 2.51
CA ILE A 19 16.82 9.28 1.89
C ILE A 19 15.56 8.78 2.64
N ILE A 20 15.48 7.51 2.97
CA ILE A 20 14.32 6.96 3.71
C ILE A 20 14.24 7.61 5.12
N CYS A 21 15.36 7.77 5.80
CA CYS A 21 15.39 8.50 7.07
C CYS A 21 14.93 9.96 6.92
N SER A 22 15.32 10.63 5.81
CA SER A 22 14.85 11.99 5.52
C SER A 22 13.35 12.05 5.29
N PHE A 23 12.74 11.02 4.70
CA PHE A 23 11.28 10.94 4.53
C PHE A 23 10.55 10.88 5.87
N CYS A 24 11.08 10.15 6.85
CA CYS A 24 10.54 10.18 8.22
C CYS A 24 10.57 11.61 8.79
N LEU A 25 11.71 12.28 8.66
CA LEU A 25 11.88 13.66 9.17
C LEU A 25 10.93 14.64 8.44
N ILE A 26 10.85 14.57 7.12
CA ILE A 26 9.94 15.41 6.32
C ILE A 26 8.50 15.21 6.78
N SER A 27 8.06 13.96 6.96
CA SER A 27 6.70 13.64 7.39
C SER A 27 6.40 14.19 8.79
N LEU A 28 7.33 14.06 9.73
CA LEU A 28 7.19 14.58 11.09
C LEU A 28 7.23 16.11 11.14
N ILE A 29 8.09 16.75 10.34
CA ILE A 29 8.18 18.22 10.27
C ILE A 29 6.90 18.80 9.67
N TYR A 30 6.38 18.22 8.61
CA TYR A 30 5.16 18.67 7.96
C TYR A 30 3.94 18.58 8.91
N PHE A 31 3.84 17.48 9.63
CA PHE A 31 2.79 17.25 10.62
C PHE A 31 3.25 17.53 12.07
N LYS A 32 4.15 18.49 12.27
CA LYS A 32 4.69 18.84 13.58
C LYS A 32 3.63 18.97 14.70
N PRO A 33 2.42 19.53 14.49
CA PRO A 33 1.41 19.63 15.54
C PRO A 33 1.00 18.29 16.15
N VAL A 34 1.15 17.18 15.43
CA VAL A 34 0.83 15.83 15.91
C VAL A 34 1.78 15.40 17.02
N LEU A 35 3.05 15.83 16.97
CA LEU A 35 4.04 15.56 18.01
C LEU A 35 3.69 16.24 19.33
N SER A 36 2.86 17.30 19.29
CA SER A 36 2.32 17.99 20.47
C SER A 36 0.95 17.44 20.88
N GLY A 37 0.56 16.25 20.43
CA GLY A 37 -0.70 15.58 20.75
C GLY A 37 -1.94 16.16 20.05
N LYS A 38 -1.78 17.10 19.11
CA LYS A 38 -2.90 17.63 18.33
C LYS A 38 -3.35 16.62 17.28
N LYS A 39 -4.66 16.51 17.07
CA LYS A 39 -5.26 15.65 16.03
C LYS A 39 -5.91 16.53 14.96
N ILE A 40 -5.85 16.08 13.71
CA ILE A 40 -6.60 16.72 12.63
C ILE A 40 -8.07 16.31 12.80
N LYS A 41 -8.96 17.31 12.81
CA LYS A 41 -10.40 17.05 12.76
C LYS A 41 -10.76 16.70 11.32
N GLN A 42 -11.29 15.49 11.12
CA GLN A 42 -11.63 14.93 9.82
C GLN A 42 -13.12 14.60 9.83
N SER A 43 -13.90 15.21 8.93
CA SER A 43 -15.36 15.01 8.84
C SER A 43 -15.75 13.56 8.61
N ASP A 44 -14.99 12.84 7.79
CA ASP A 44 -15.27 11.43 7.49
C ASP A 44 -15.03 10.51 8.70
N ILE A 45 -14.11 10.87 9.58
CA ILE A 45 -13.86 10.11 10.82
C ILE A 45 -15.02 10.30 11.80
N ASP A 46 -15.60 11.50 11.87
CA ASP A 46 -16.78 11.74 12.71
C ASP A 46 -17.97 10.89 12.22
N GLN A 47 -18.20 10.84 10.89
CA GLN A 47 -19.23 10.00 10.29
C GLN A 47 -18.95 8.49 10.49
N PHE A 48 -17.70 8.06 10.25
CA PHE A 48 -17.28 6.69 10.48
C PHE A 48 -17.51 6.26 11.93
N SER A 49 -17.20 7.11 12.90
CA SER A 49 -17.42 6.83 14.33
C SER A 49 -18.90 6.63 14.65
N GLY A 50 -19.79 7.40 14.00
CA GLY A 50 -21.23 7.21 14.13
C GLY A 50 -21.71 5.88 13.52
N MET A 51 -21.24 5.53 12.33
CA MET A 51 -21.60 4.27 11.66
C MET A 51 -21.06 3.04 12.38
N SER A 52 -19.82 3.09 12.87
CA SER A 52 -19.16 1.96 13.51
C SER A 52 -19.57 1.73 14.96
N ARG A 53 -20.35 2.63 15.56
CA ARG A 53 -20.72 2.59 16.97
C ARG A 53 -21.38 1.26 17.36
N GLN A 54 -22.35 0.79 16.59
CA GLN A 54 -23.03 -0.49 16.84
C GLN A 54 -22.05 -1.66 16.85
N ILE A 55 -21.04 -1.66 15.95
CA ILE A 55 -20.02 -2.70 15.89
C ILE A 55 -19.15 -2.70 17.16
N VAL A 56 -18.75 -1.49 17.60
CA VAL A 56 -17.93 -1.34 18.81
C VAL A 56 -18.70 -1.80 20.05
N GLU A 57 -19.95 -1.32 20.22
CA GLU A 57 -20.82 -1.73 21.32
C GLU A 57 -21.11 -3.24 21.35
N HIS A 58 -21.27 -3.86 20.17
CA HIS A 58 -21.46 -5.32 20.09
C HIS A 58 -20.21 -6.08 20.57
N ARG A 59 -19.01 -5.67 20.10
CA ARG A 59 -17.74 -6.27 20.54
C ARG A 59 -17.53 -6.16 22.05
N GLU A 60 -17.81 -4.97 22.63
CA GLU A 60 -17.66 -4.73 24.08
C GLU A 60 -18.60 -5.57 24.92
N ASN A 61 -19.81 -5.84 24.42
CA ASN A 61 -20.84 -6.55 25.18
C ASN A 61 -20.76 -8.08 25.02
N PHE A 62 -20.34 -8.57 23.84
CA PHE A 62 -20.46 -10.01 23.51
C PHE A 62 -19.10 -10.67 23.20
N ASP A 63 -18.00 -9.91 23.09
CA ASP A 63 -16.67 -10.40 22.68
C ASP A 63 -16.70 -11.15 21.32
N GLU A 64 -17.67 -10.78 20.47
CA GLU A 64 -17.90 -11.37 19.15
C GLU A 64 -17.86 -10.30 18.07
N GLU A 65 -17.45 -10.69 16.85
CA GLU A 65 -17.41 -9.80 15.68
C GLU A 65 -18.78 -9.81 14.98
N PRO A 66 -19.52 -8.68 14.93
CA PRO A 66 -20.77 -8.61 14.18
C PRO A 66 -20.47 -8.48 12.68
N TYR A 67 -21.12 -9.29 11.86
CA TYR A 67 -20.94 -9.25 10.39
C TYR A 67 -22.05 -8.48 9.68
N TRP A 68 -23.04 -8.00 10.42
CA TRP A 68 -24.15 -7.19 9.91
C TRP A 68 -24.36 -5.94 10.76
N LEU A 69 -24.69 -4.83 10.10
CA LEU A 69 -24.91 -3.51 10.70
C LEU A 69 -26.32 -3.05 10.36
N ASP A 70 -27.16 -2.81 11.37
CA ASP A 70 -28.56 -2.42 11.18
C ASP A 70 -28.78 -0.91 11.12
N ASN A 71 -27.88 -0.14 11.73
CA ASN A 71 -28.02 1.31 11.90
C ASN A 71 -27.61 2.16 10.70
N ALA A 72 -27.16 1.54 9.60
CA ALA A 72 -26.75 2.22 8.38
C ALA A 72 -27.40 1.63 7.14
N PHE A 73 -27.90 2.48 6.24
CA PHE A 73 -28.44 2.13 4.92
C PHE A 73 -29.51 1.02 4.93
N LEU A 74 -30.36 0.94 5.95
CA LEU A 74 -31.36 -0.12 6.15
C LEU A 74 -30.76 -1.53 6.34
N GLY A 75 -29.51 -1.59 6.72
CA GLY A 75 -28.75 -2.82 6.90
C GLY A 75 -27.66 -3.02 5.86
N MET A 76 -26.44 -3.30 6.32
CA MET A 76 -25.30 -3.57 5.45
C MET A 76 -24.27 -4.50 6.12
N PRO A 77 -23.47 -5.23 5.32
CA PRO A 77 -22.36 -6.01 5.84
C PRO A 77 -21.27 -5.13 6.46
N THR A 78 -20.70 -5.54 7.59
CA THR A 78 -19.70 -4.77 8.35
C THR A 78 -18.32 -4.71 7.71
N TYR A 79 -18.00 -5.60 6.76
CA TYR A 79 -16.68 -5.69 6.13
C TYR A 79 -16.24 -4.40 5.41
N GLN A 80 -17.17 -3.53 5.02
CA GLN A 80 -16.87 -2.25 4.41
C GLN A 80 -16.69 -1.11 5.44
N VAL A 81 -17.05 -1.32 6.69
CA VAL A 81 -17.03 -0.28 7.72
C VAL A 81 -15.88 -0.50 8.69
N ALA A 82 -15.94 -1.51 9.54
CA ALA A 82 -15.01 -1.62 10.66
C ALA A 82 -14.77 -3.07 11.12
N VAL A 83 -14.90 -4.07 10.23
CA VAL A 83 -14.62 -5.46 10.61
C VAL A 83 -13.17 -5.63 11.05
N SER A 84 -12.95 -6.47 12.06
CA SER A 84 -11.62 -6.81 12.56
C SER A 84 -11.33 -8.29 12.32
N TYR A 85 -10.17 -8.59 11.73
CA TYR A 85 -9.70 -9.96 11.52
C TYR A 85 -8.50 -10.25 12.42
N PRO A 86 -8.62 -11.11 13.43
CA PRO A 86 -7.58 -11.30 14.46
C PRO A 86 -6.25 -11.84 13.92
N PHE A 87 -6.28 -12.53 12.78
CA PHE A 87 -5.09 -13.15 12.16
C PHE A 87 -4.58 -12.42 10.92
N ASP A 88 -5.02 -11.18 10.69
CA ASP A 88 -4.60 -10.39 9.52
C ASP A 88 -3.09 -10.09 9.56
N VAL A 89 -2.35 -10.82 8.72
CA VAL A 89 -0.91 -10.64 8.55
C VAL A 89 -0.61 -9.32 7.86
N LEU A 90 -1.46 -8.88 6.93
CA LEU A 90 -1.28 -7.65 6.18
C LEU A 90 -1.48 -6.42 7.06
N ASP A 91 -2.43 -6.45 8.00
CA ASP A 91 -2.58 -5.39 9.00
C ASP A 91 -1.33 -5.24 9.88
N LYS A 92 -0.69 -6.36 10.25
CA LYS A 92 0.59 -6.32 10.99
C LYS A 92 1.71 -5.70 10.17
N VAL A 93 1.81 -6.05 8.87
CA VAL A 93 2.79 -5.45 7.96
C VAL A 93 2.49 -3.96 7.75
N ASP A 94 1.23 -3.59 7.57
CA ASP A 94 0.78 -2.20 7.46
C ASP A 94 1.19 -1.39 8.70
N LYS A 95 0.94 -1.89 9.90
CA LYS A 95 1.33 -1.25 11.16
C LYS A 95 2.85 -1.07 11.30
N ILE A 96 3.64 -2.03 10.81
CA ILE A 96 5.11 -1.91 10.81
C ILE A 96 5.56 -0.80 9.85
N ILE A 97 4.96 -0.70 8.65
CA ILE A 97 5.31 0.34 7.67
C ILE A 97 4.85 1.71 8.17
N ARG A 98 3.67 1.78 8.76
CA ARG A 98 3.05 3.01 9.29
C ARG A 98 3.36 3.26 10.76
N PHE A 99 4.62 3.09 11.16
CA PHE A 99 5.07 3.26 12.54
C PHE A 99 5.05 4.72 13.05
N LEU A 100 4.92 5.70 12.15
CA LEU A 100 4.82 7.11 12.51
C LEU A 100 3.40 7.47 13.01
N PRO A 101 3.26 8.53 13.83
CA PRO A 101 1.95 8.99 14.29
C PRO A 101 1.11 9.54 13.11
N ARG A 102 -0.22 9.28 13.13
CA ARG A 102 -1.14 9.80 12.12
C ARG A 102 -1.21 11.34 12.16
N PRO A 103 -1.21 12.00 10.99
CA PRO A 103 -1.20 11.50 9.62
C PRO A 103 0.18 11.46 8.97
N ALA A 104 1.28 11.63 9.73
CA ALA A 104 2.64 11.57 9.21
C ALA A 104 2.97 10.20 8.59
N ASP A 105 2.36 9.12 9.10
CA ASP A 105 2.46 7.77 8.57
C ASP A 105 1.99 7.66 7.12
N TYR A 106 0.90 8.32 6.74
CA TYR A 106 0.41 8.34 5.35
C TYR A 106 1.39 9.05 4.41
N LEU A 107 1.88 10.21 4.82
CA LEU A 107 2.85 10.96 4.02
C LEU A 107 4.14 10.15 3.83
N PHE A 108 4.58 9.46 4.87
CA PHE A 108 5.73 8.56 4.79
C PHE A 108 5.49 7.40 3.80
N VAL A 109 4.31 6.77 3.82
CA VAL A 109 3.95 5.73 2.84
C VAL A 109 3.99 6.27 1.42
N TYR A 110 3.48 7.48 1.15
CA TYR A 110 3.54 8.09 -0.18
C TYR A 110 4.97 8.28 -0.65
N LEU A 111 5.82 8.86 0.20
CA LEU A 111 7.23 9.11 -0.10
C LEU A 111 7.98 7.80 -0.36
N LEU A 112 7.83 6.82 0.54
CA LEU A 112 8.53 5.54 0.48
C LEU A 112 8.12 4.71 -0.73
N SER A 113 6.82 4.52 -0.94
CA SER A 113 6.31 3.66 -2.01
C SER A 113 6.67 4.21 -3.40
N PHE A 114 6.57 5.53 -3.59
CA PHE A 114 6.93 6.15 -4.86
C PHE A 114 8.45 6.14 -5.10
N PHE A 115 9.26 6.33 -4.04
CA PHE A 115 10.70 6.16 -4.11
C PHE A 115 11.08 4.75 -4.58
N LEU A 116 10.48 3.71 -3.97
CA LEU A 116 10.72 2.32 -4.35
C LEU A 116 10.30 2.03 -5.80
N LEU A 117 9.21 2.65 -6.28
CA LEU A 117 8.79 2.58 -7.67
C LEU A 117 9.87 3.15 -8.58
N LEU A 118 10.32 4.38 -8.35
CA LEU A 118 11.34 5.02 -9.17
C LEU A 118 12.67 4.26 -9.14
N LYS A 119 13.04 3.70 -7.98
CA LYS A 119 14.22 2.81 -7.87
C LYS A 119 14.06 1.53 -8.67
N SER A 120 12.85 0.95 -8.72
CA SER A 120 12.59 -0.24 -9.54
C SER A 120 12.75 0.05 -11.05
N MET A 121 12.44 1.26 -11.46
CA MET A 121 12.65 1.79 -12.82
C MET A 121 14.11 2.24 -13.08
N LYS A 122 15.03 1.97 -12.15
CA LYS A 122 16.46 2.33 -12.23
C LYS A 122 16.74 3.84 -12.25
N VAL A 123 15.83 4.66 -11.76
CA VAL A 123 16.04 6.10 -11.58
C VAL A 123 17.11 6.33 -10.49
N ARG A 124 17.99 7.33 -10.70
CA ARG A 124 19.01 7.72 -9.70
C ARG A 124 18.33 8.20 -8.42
N SER A 125 18.99 7.99 -7.27
CA SER A 125 18.41 8.24 -5.95
C SER A 125 18.04 9.70 -5.71
N ASP A 126 18.79 10.65 -6.26
CA ASP A 126 18.50 12.09 -6.18
C ASP A 126 17.20 12.45 -6.93
N TYR A 127 17.05 12.03 -8.18
CA TYR A 127 15.81 12.25 -8.93
C TYR A 127 14.63 11.47 -8.32
N ALA A 128 14.87 10.26 -7.81
CA ALA A 128 13.86 9.47 -7.11
C ALA A 128 13.39 10.18 -5.83
N PHE A 129 14.30 10.83 -5.09
CA PHE A 129 13.96 11.64 -3.92
C PHE A 129 13.02 12.80 -4.28
N PHE A 130 13.39 13.64 -5.27
CA PHE A 130 12.54 14.76 -5.68
C PHE A 130 11.22 14.32 -6.30
N GLY A 131 11.22 13.24 -7.09
CA GLY A 131 10.00 12.65 -7.63
C GLY A 131 9.04 12.17 -6.55
N SER A 132 9.57 11.58 -5.48
CA SER A 132 8.76 11.14 -4.32
C SER A 132 8.15 12.33 -3.59
N ILE A 133 8.89 13.41 -3.41
CA ILE A 133 8.36 14.66 -2.83
C ILE A 133 7.25 15.22 -3.71
N ALA A 134 7.47 15.33 -5.02
CA ALA A 134 6.47 15.86 -5.95
C ALA A 134 5.17 15.03 -5.94
N PHE A 135 5.28 13.70 -5.86
CA PHE A 135 4.12 12.81 -5.73
C PHE A 135 3.41 13.01 -4.40
N ALA A 136 4.14 12.88 -3.28
CA ALA A 136 3.58 12.87 -1.95
C ALA A 136 2.92 14.20 -1.56
N PHE A 137 3.46 15.32 -2.04
CA PHE A 137 2.93 16.67 -1.81
C PHE A 137 1.99 17.16 -2.92
N SER A 138 1.53 16.25 -3.80
CA SER A 138 0.48 16.64 -4.74
C SER A 138 -0.77 17.08 -3.98
N THR A 139 -1.40 18.15 -4.46
CA THR A 139 -2.55 18.79 -3.80
C THR A 139 -3.65 17.78 -3.46
N TYR A 140 -3.93 16.85 -4.38
CA TYR A 140 -4.95 15.84 -4.18
C TYR A 140 -4.67 14.93 -2.96
N LEU A 141 -3.43 14.44 -2.81
CA LEU A 141 -3.05 13.54 -1.72
C LEU A 141 -3.14 14.24 -0.36
N ILE A 142 -2.79 15.52 -0.29
CA ILE A 142 -2.91 16.31 0.93
C ILE A 142 -4.37 16.60 1.28
N ILE A 143 -5.20 16.92 0.29
CA ILE A 143 -6.64 17.19 0.51
C ILE A 143 -7.35 15.95 1.04
N ILE A 144 -7.14 14.76 0.45
CA ILE A 144 -7.82 13.54 0.91
C ILE A 144 -7.44 13.16 2.36
N LEU A 145 -6.21 13.47 2.78
CA LEU A 145 -5.80 13.31 4.18
C LEU A 145 -6.52 14.31 5.09
N GLY A 146 -6.69 15.57 4.66
CA GLY A 146 -7.38 16.60 5.41
C GLY A 146 -8.85 16.28 5.65
N VAL A 147 -9.53 15.72 4.65
CA VAL A 147 -10.96 15.33 4.73
C VAL A 147 -11.16 14.04 5.54
N GLY A 148 -10.20 13.10 5.51
CA GLY A 148 -10.29 11.84 6.23
C GLY A 148 -10.63 10.63 5.37
N HIS A 149 -10.49 10.71 4.06
CA HIS A 149 -10.61 9.56 3.15
C HIS A 149 -9.43 8.58 3.29
N ASN A 150 -9.25 8.04 4.49
CA ASN A 150 -8.08 7.28 4.90
C ASN A 150 -7.90 5.99 4.09
N THR A 151 -8.97 5.26 3.79
CA THR A 151 -8.93 4.03 2.99
C THR A 151 -8.45 4.32 1.56
N LYS A 152 -8.98 5.39 0.95
CA LYS A 152 -8.56 5.86 -0.37
C LYS A 152 -7.10 6.33 -0.37
N ALA A 153 -6.70 7.06 0.66
CA ALA A 153 -5.35 7.54 0.84
C ALA A 153 -4.33 6.38 0.88
N LEU A 154 -4.61 5.33 1.64
CA LEU A 154 -3.76 4.14 1.71
C LEU A 154 -3.76 3.35 0.40
N ALA A 155 -4.92 3.14 -0.23
CA ALA A 155 -4.99 2.44 -1.51
C ALA A 155 -4.13 3.12 -2.58
N ILE A 156 -4.15 4.46 -2.67
CA ILE A 156 -3.27 5.22 -3.56
C ILE A 156 -1.81 5.16 -3.09
N GLY A 157 -1.58 5.21 -1.78
CA GLY A 157 -0.24 5.17 -1.20
C GLY A 157 0.50 3.87 -1.46
N TYR A 158 -0.18 2.74 -1.45
CA TYR A 158 0.43 1.42 -1.71
C TYR A 158 0.48 1.04 -3.20
N ALA A 159 -0.28 1.70 -4.07
CA ALA A 159 -0.25 1.43 -5.50
C ALA A 159 1.16 1.54 -6.12
N PRO A 160 2.00 2.56 -5.81
CA PRO A 160 3.37 2.62 -6.32
C PRO A 160 4.25 1.45 -5.84
N LEU A 161 4.03 0.91 -4.63
CA LEU A 161 4.77 -0.25 -4.14
C LEU A 161 4.44 -1.51 -4.97
N ALA A 162 3.16 -1.74 -5.27
CA ALA A 162 2.74 -2.83 -6.15
C ALA A 162 3.33 -2.68 -7.56
N LEU A 163 3.30 -1.46 -8.13
CA LEU A 163 3.94 -1.15 -9.41
C LEU A 163 5.46 -1.38 -9.36
N ALA A 164 6.13 -1.08 -8.26
CA ALA A 164 7.55 -1.33 -8.11
C ALA A 164 7.88 -2.83 -8.27
N GLY A 165 7.09 -3.70 -7.64
CA GLY A 165 7.19 -5.15 -7.83
C GLY A 165 6.89 -5.58 -9.26
N PHE A 166 5.83 -5.05 -9.85
CA PHE A 166 5.42 -5.32 -11.22
C PHE A 166 6.52 -4.93 -12.24
N PHE A 167 7.10 -3.73 -12.16
CA PHE A 167 8.21 -3.34 -13.02
C PHE A 167 9.46 -4.20 -12.82
N LYS A 168 9.70 -4.72 -11.61
CA LYS A 168 10.76 -5.72 -11.40
C LYS A 168 10.49 -7.02 -12.15
N ILE A 169 9.25 -7.50 -12.17
CA ILE A 169 8.85 -8.67 -12.97
C ILE A 169 9.13 -8.40 -14.46
N LEU A 170 8.67 -7.27 -14.97
CA LEU A 170 8.90 -6.89 -16.36
C LEU A 170 10.39 -6.77 -16.70
N ASN A 171 11.23 -6.36 -15.77
CA ASN A 171 12.70 -6.29 -15.89
C ASN A 171 13.43 -7.62 -15.55
N ASN A 172 12.76 -8.76 -15.65
CA ASN A 172 13.31 -10.10 -15.41
C ASN A 172 13.87 -10.35 -13.99
N ARG A 173 13.46 -9.55 -13.00
CA ARG A 173 13.74 -9.78 -11.57
C ARG A 173 12.56 -10.47 -10.90
N THR A 174 12.23 -11.65 -11.38
CA THR A 174 10.96 -12.33 -11.15
C THR A 174 10.66 -12.56 -9.66
N LEU A 175 11.54 -13.22 -8.91
CA LEU A 175 11.27 -13.56 -7.50
C LEU A 175 11.06 -12.33 -6.63
N SER A 176 12.00 -11.37 -6.65
CA SER A 176 11.85 -10.14 -5.86
C SER A 176 10.69 -9.27 -6.35
N GLY A 177 10.36 -9.35 -7.64
CA GLY A 177 9.21 -8.68 -8.22
C GLY A 177 7.89 -9.27 -7.71
N VAL A 178 7.76 -10.59 -7.72
CA VAL A 178 6.56 -11.30 -7.21
C VAL A 178 6.31 -10.95 -5.75
N VAL A 179 7.34 -11.07 -4.90
CA VAL A 179 7.19 -10.77 -3.46
C VAL A 179 6.73 -9.32 -3.22
N ILE A 180 7.41 -8.35 -3.84
CA ILE A 180 7.06 -6.93 -3.65
C ILE A 180 5.69 -6.61 -4.24
N CYS A 181 5.35 -7.19 -5.40
CA CYS A 181 4.05 -7.00 -6.04
C CYS A 181 2.93 -7.57 -5.17
N SER A 182 3.09 -8.80 -4.65
CA SER A 182 2.10 -9.44 -3.77
C SER A 182 1.88 -8.64 -2.48
N VAL A 183 2.97 -8.20 -1.83
CA VAL A 183 2.87 -7.37 -0.63
C VAL A 183 2.19 -6.03 -0.94
N GLY A 184 2.60 -5.34 -2.02
CA GLY A 184 2.02 -4.07 -2.42
C GLY A 184 0.54 -4.15 -2.77
N LEU A 185 0.13 -5.20 -3.52
CA LEU A 185 -1.28 -5.46 -3.83
C LEU A 185 -2.06 -5.85 -2.58
N GLY A 186 -1.46 -6.67 -1.70
CA GLY A 186 -2.07 -7.06 -0.45
C GLY A 186 -2.39 -5.87 0.44
N LEU A 187 -1.43 -4.99 0.65
CA LEU A 187 -1.62 -3.75 1.43
C LEU A 187 -2.64 -2.81 0.78
N GLN A 188 -2.64 -2.75 -0.55
CA GLN A 188 -3.59 -1.91 -1.28
C GLN A 188 -5.04 -2.42 -1.15
N ILE A 189 -5.25 -3.73 -1.18
CA ILE A 189 -6.59 -4.35 -0.97
C ILE A 189 -6.98 -4.24 0.49
N ASN A 190 -6.04 -4.45 1.42
CA ASN A 190 -6.26 -4.28 2.86
C ASN A 190 -6.69 -2.84 3.25
N ALA A 191 -6.31 -1.85 2.43
CA ALA A 191 -6.83 -0.48 2.59
C ALA A 191 -8.35 -0.37 2.39
N ASN A 192 -9.02 -1.42 1.94
CA ASN A 192 -10.47 -1.55 1.82
C ASN A 192 -11.14 -0.48 0.94
N HIS A 193 -10.50 -0.16 -0.21
CA HIS A 193 -11.07 0.77 -1.19
C HIS A 193 -11.16 0.10 -2.58
N TYR A 194 -12.17 -0.75 -2.77
CA TYR A 194 -12.31 -1.64 -3.93
C TYR A 194 -12.32 -0.92 -5.28
N GLN A 195 -12.94 0.26 -5.37
CA GLN A 195 -12.97 1.04 -6.60
C GLN A 195 -11.56 1.43 -7.06
N MET A 196 -10.70 1.87 -6.13
CA MET A 196 -9.32 2.23 -6.46
C MET A 196 -8.51 1.00 -6.85
N THR A 197 -8.72 -0.12 -6.16
CA THR A 197 -8.09 -1.40 -6.50
C THR A 197 -8.49 -1.87 -7.90
N TYR A 198 -9.77 -1.79 -8.25
CA TYR A 198 -10.28 -2.17 -9.56
C TYR A 198 -9.60 -1.37 -10.70
N TYR A 199 -9.59 -0.04 -10.59
CA TYR A 199 -8.94 0.80 -11.60
C TYR A 199 -7.44 0.56 -11.68
N PHE A 200 -6.81 0.32 -10.55
CA PHE A 200 -5.38 0.03 -10.49
C PHE A 200 -5.05 -1.31 -11.15
N MET A 201 -5.83 -2.36 -10.89
CA MET A 201 -5.66 -3.66 -11.55
C MET A 201 -5.89 -3.58 -13.05
N MET A 202 -6.86 -2.79 -13.53
CA MET A 202 -7.04 -2.52 -14.95
C MET A 202 -5.81 -1.87 -15.57
N LEU A 203 -5.22 -0.87 -14.89
CA LEU A 203 -3.98 -0.21 -15.35
C LEU A 203 -2.82 -1.21 -15.44
N MET A 204 -2.61 -2.04 -14.42
CA MET A 204 -1.55 -3.05 -14.44
C MET A 204 -1.77 -4.07 -15.55
N GLY A 205 -3.00 -4.53 -15.76
CA GLY A 205 -3.38 -5.43 -16.85
C GLY A 205 -3.10 -4.82 -18.22
N LEU A 206 -3.45 -3.55 -18.43
CA LEU A 206 -3.15 -2.83 -19.65
C LEU A 206 -1.65 -2.72 -19.91
N ILE A 207 -0.85 -2.35 -18.89
CA ILE A 207 0.63 -2.29 -19.02
C ILE A 207 1.19 -3.68 -19.36
N LEU A 208 0.68 -4.75 -18.75
CA LEU A 208 1.11 -6.12 -19.06
C LEU A 208 0.82 -6.49 -20.52
N ILE A 209 -0.40 -6.20 -20.99
CA ILE A 209 -0.80 -6.45 -22.38
C ILE A 209 0.10 -5.66 -23.34
N MET A 210 0.28 -4.37 -23.09
CA MET A 210 1.14 -3.52 -23.93
C MET A 210 2.58 -4.00 -23.95
N SER A 211 3.17 -4.35 -22.79
CA SER A 211 4.52 -4.88 -22.72
C SER A 211 4.65 -6.23 -23.46
N THR A 212 3.64 -7.08 -23.36
CA THR A 212 3.63 -8.39 -24.02
C THR A 212 3.51 -8.28 -25.55
N LEU A 213 2.71 -7.33 -26.03
CA LEU A 213 2.48 -7.14 -27.44
C LEU A 213 3.58 -6.36 -28.17
N PHE A 214 4.09 -5.29 -27.52
CA PHE A 214 4.93 -4.31 -28.19
C PHE A 214 6.41 -4.35 -27.79
N GLU A 215 6.78 -5.07 -26.71
CA GLU A 215 8.20 -5.19 -26.32
C GLU A 215 8.96 -6.04 -27.35
N LYS A 216 9.80 -5.39 -28.16
CA LYS A 216 10.66 -6.03 -29.14
C LYS A 216 11.88 -6.64 -28.45
N GLY A 217 12.12 -7.92 -28.68
CA GLY A 217 13.30 -8.65 -28.14
C GLY A 217 12.96 -9.68 -27.07
N ASP A 218 11.77 -9.69 -26.51
CA ASP A 218 11.32 -10.78 -25.64
C ASP A 218 10.87 -12.00 -26.49
N ASN A 219 11.46 -13.15 -26.20
CA ASN A 219 10.97 -14.41 -26.76
C ASN A 219 9.68 -14.84 -26.05
N LEU A 220 8.94 -15.77 -26.66
CA LEU A 220 7.67 -16.25 -26.14
C LEU A 220 7.80 -16.80 -24.69
N LYS A 221 8.92 -17.48 -24.39
CA LYS A 221 9.20 -17.98 -23.04
C LYS A 221 9.31 -16.86 -22.01
N SER A 222 9.99 -15.75 -22.31
CA SER A 222 10.10 -14.59 -21.43
C SER A 222 8.73 -13.98 -21.16
N LYS A 223 7.88 -13.82 -22.17
CA LYS A 223 6.51 -13.31 -22.05
C LYS A 223 5.66 -14.20 -21.14
N PHE A 224 5.73 -15.53 -21.30
CA PHE A 224 5.05 -16.48 -20.41
C PHE A 224 5.53 -16.38 -18.96
N VAL A 225 6.83 -16.25 -18.73
CA VAL A 225 7.41 -16.12 -17.39
C VAL A 225 6.93 -14.82 -16.72
N LYS A 226 6.92 -13.68 -17.43
CA LYS A 226 6.45 -12.40 -16.91
C LYS A 226 4.96 -12.46 -16.56
N THR A 227 4.13 -12.98 -17.44
CA THR A 227 2.68 -13.12 -17.21
C THR A 227 2.40 -14.09 -16.06
N GLY A 228 3.06 -15.26 -16.04
CA GLY A 228 2.93 -16.23 -14.97
C GLY A 228 3.37 -15.67 -13.61
N ALA A 229 4.46 -14.90 -13.56
CA ALA A 229 4.93 -14.24 -12.35
C ALA A 229 3.95 -13.20 -11.83
N PHE A 230 3.34 -12.40 -12.69
CA PHE A 230 2.29 -11.47 -12.31
C PHE A 230 1.05 -12.20 -11.80
N SER A 231 0.58 -13.23 -12.52
CA SER A 231 -0.54 -14.06 -12.08
C SER A 231 -0.26 -14.73 -10.73
N SER A 232 0.97 -15.21 -10.50
CA SER A 232 1.38 -15.75 -9.20
C SER A 232 1.31 -14.71 -8.09
N SER A 233 1.65 -13.45 -8.36
CA SER A 233 1.51 -12.37 -7.37
C SER A 233 0.06 -12.17 -6.94
N VAL A 234 -0.88 -12.24 -7.88
CA VAL A 234 -2.32 -12.12 -7.61
C VAL A 234 -2.84 -13.37 -6.88
N LEU A 235 -2.38 -14.56 -7.25
CA LEU A 235 -2.77 -15.81 -6.58
C LEU A 235 -2.25 -15.89 -5.13
N ILE A 236 -1.01 -15.52 -4.88
CA ILE A 236 -0.45 -15.46 -3.52
C ILE A 236 -1.29 -14.53 -2.64
N LEU A 237 -1.67 -13.38 -3.17
CA LEU A 237 -2.58 -12.46 -2.50
C LEU A 237 -3.92 -13.11 -2.16
N SER A 238 -4.54 -13.80 -3.12
CA SER A 238 -5.81 -14.51 -2.91
C SER A 238 -5.69 -15.56 -1.79
N LEU A 239 -4.58 -16.31 -1.76
CA LEU A 239 -4.32 -17.30 -0.71
C LEU A 239 -4.14 -16.67 0.68
N ILE A 240 -3.51 -15.50 0.78
CA ILE A 240 -3.36 -14.78 2.04
C ILE A 240 -4.74 -14.35 2.56
N HIS A 241 -5.63 -13.86 1.71
CA HIS A 241 -7.00 -13.48 2.09
C HIS A 241 -7.90 -14.68 2.40
N ILE A 242 -7.75 -15.82 1.71
CA ILE A 242 -8.54 -17.04 1.96
C ILE A 242 -8.11 -17.73 3.27
N SER A 243 -6.86 -17.60 3.68
CA SER A 243 -6.36 -18.17 4.94
C SER A 243 -6.83 -17.41 6.19
N GLU A 244 -7.48 -16.27 6.02
CA GLU A 244 -8.25 -15.64 7.10
C GLU A 244 -9.46 -16.52 7.38
N PRO A 245 -9.49 -17.26 8.53
CA PRO A 245 -10.61 -18.13 8.80
C PRO A 245 -11.85 -17.27 9.00
N THR A 246 -12.78 -17.39 8.08
CA THR A 246 -14.17 -17.17 8.41
C THR A 246 -14.52 -18.22 9.45
N ARG A 247 -14.27 -17.93 10.72
CA ARG A 247 -14.86 -18.71 11.80
C ARG A 247 -16.37 -18.44 11.77
N HIS A 248 -17.04 -19.16 10.91
CA HIS A 248 -18.38 -19.56 11.23
C HIS A 248 -18.23 -20.55 12.39
N SER A 249 -18.31 -20.04 13.61
CA SER A 249 -18.63 -20.87 14.75
C SER A 249 -19.95 -21.54 14.42
N ALA A 250 -19.90 -22.85 14.24
CA ALA A 250 -21.05 -23.69 14.28
C ALA A 250 -21.68 -23.61 15.67
#